data_5b5dee7921b276477bd94b2dfef65800
#
_entry.id   5b5dee7921b276477bd94b2dfef65800
#
_cell.length_a   1.000
_cell.length_b   1.000
_cell.length_c   1.000
_cell.angle_alpha   90.00
_cell.angle_beta   90.00
_cell.angle_gamma   90.00
#
_symmetry.space_group_name_H-M   'P 1'
#
loop_
_entity.id
_entity.type
_entity.pdbx_description
1 polymer ?
#
loop_
_entity_poly.entity_id
_entity_poly.type
_entity_poly.pdbx_seq_one_letter_code
_entity_poly.pdbx_strand_id
1 'polypeptide(L)'
;MVIMTRLLLPFTHGIDVSAITRALALAHNLGATLVVLSLIRLPQRPDRGPRWEDIQQSNDFLEFVQHKAARSGVLVERVELYTHHPVGSIRALSQEMECAGIVLVVRRGTGVLLATHEVKQLLEDQRLSLYIVPLLAEASMFSLPRWLSHWFRGR
;
A
#
# COMPACT_ATOMS: atom_id res chain seq x y z
N MET A 1 13.97 -23.98 8.96
CA MET A 1 14.08 -22.51 8.86
C MET A 1 12.77 -21.96 8.31
N VAL A 2 12.07 -21.18 9.10
CA VAL A 2 10.80 -20.57 8.64
C VAL A 2 11.15 -19.29 7.90
N ILE A 3 10.91 -19.29 6.58
CA ILE A 3 11.08 -18.08 5.79
C ILE A 3 9.82 -17.25 5.96
N MET A 4 9.95 -16.08 6.61
CA MET A 4 8.83 -15.19 6.79
C MET A 4 8.58 -14.40 5.51
N THR A 5 7.44 -14.65 4.87
CA THR A 5 7.02 -13.90 3.71
C THR A 5 6.63 -12.48 4.14
N ARG A 6 7.12 -11.49 3.42
CA ARG A 6 6.77 -10.09 3.65
C ARG A 6 5.97 -9.54 2.49
N LEU A 7 4.90 -8.83 2.81
CA LEU A 7 4.13 -8.03 1.84
C LEU A 7 4.28 -6.56 2.21
N LEU A 8 4.44 -5.72 1.21
CA LEU A 8 4.59 -4.28 1.41
C LEU A 8 3.25 -3.57 1.18
N LEU A 9 2.80 -2.82 2.17
CA LEU A 9 1.62 -1.96 2.06
C LEU A 9 2.08 -0.51 2.09
N PRO A 10 2.16 0.15 0.93
CA PRO A 10 2.58 1.56 0.89
C PRO A 10 1.40 2.51 1.09
N PHE A 11 1.69 3.65 1.69
CA PHE A 11 0.72 4.69 1.98
C PHE A 11 1.32 6.07 1.73
N THR A 12 0.60 6.91 1.00
CA THR A 12 0.95 8.32 0.84
C THR A 12 -0.13 9.25 1.37
N HIS A 13 -1.40 8.88 1.23
CA HIS A 13 -2.50 9.70 1.73
C HIS A 13 -3.83 8.93 1.72
N GLY A 14 -4.77 9.44 2.50
CA GLY A 14 -6.13 8.91 2.48
C GLY A 14 -6.31 7.64 3.28
N ILE A 15 -6.42 7.75 4.60
CA ILE A 15 -6.67 6.59 5.47
C ILE A 15 -8.04 6.01 5.13
N ASP A 16 -8.07 4.72 4.83
CA ASP A 16 -9.28 4.00 4.46
C ASP A 16 -9.35 2.70 5.25
N VAL A 17 -10.35 2.59 6.10
CA VAL A 17 -10.52 1.44 7.00
C VAL A 17 -10.72 0.14 6.23
N SER A 18 -11.54 0.18 5.18
CA SER A 18 -11.82 -1.02 4.38
C SER A 18 -10.55 -1.51 3.66
N ALA A 19 -9.75 -0.58 3.14
CA ALA A 19 -8.49 -0.93 2.48
C ALA A 19 -7.53 -1.61 3.45
N ILE A 20 -7.38 -1.05 4.63
CA ILE A 20 -6.49 -1.60 5.65
C ILE A 20 -6.97 -2.98 6.11
N THR A 21 -8.28 -3.12 6.34
CA THR A 21 -8.86 -4.39 6.74
C THR A 21 -8.60 -5.48 5.68
N ARG A 22 -8.76 -5.15 4.40
CA ARG A 22 -8.52 -6.09 3.30
C ARG A 22 -7.05 -6.46 3.18
N ALA A 23 -6.15 -5.48 3.34
CA ALA A 23 -4.71 -5.74 3.30
C ALA A 23 -4.29 -6.67 4.44
N LEU A 24 -4.81 -6.45 5.63
CA LEU A 24 -4.54 -7.31 6.79
C LEU A 24 -5.08 -8.73 6.57
N ALA A 25 -6.28 -8.86 5.99
CA ALA A 25 -6.86 -10.15 5.68
C ALA A 25 -6.00 -10.90 4.66
N LEU A 26 -5.50 -10.22 3.64
CA LEU A 26 -4.59 -10.82 2.66
C LEU A 26 -3.32 -11.35 3.33
N ALA A 27 -2.69 -10.53 4.16
CA ALA A 27 -1.47 -10.94 4.88
C ALA A 27 -1.75 -12.13 5.79
N HIS A 28 -2.87 -12.12 6.49
CA HIS A 28 -3.27 -13.23 7.36
C HIS A 28 -3.45 -14.52 6.56
N ASN A 29 -4.15 -14.46 5.44
CA ASN A 29 -4.43 -15.63 4.60
C ASN A 29 -3.16 -16.23 4.00
N LEU A 30 -2.16 -15.39 3.75
CA LEU A 30 -0.89 -15.84 3.19
C LEU A 30 0.15 -16.19 4.27
N GLY A 31 -0.18 -16.00 5.53
CA GLY A 31 0.77 -16.21 6.61
C GLY A 31 1.95 -15.25 6.52
N ALA A 32 1.73 -14.02 6.02
CA ALA A 32 2.78 -13.06 5.75
C ALA A 32 2.86 -11.99 6.84
N THR A 33 4.06 -11.45 7.00
CA THR A 33 4.27 -10.22 7.76
C THR A 33 3.97 -9.05 6.84
N LEU A 34 3.26 -8.06 7.35
CA LEU A 34 2.94 -6.86 6.58
C LEU A 34 3.93 -5.75 6.91
N VAL A 35 4.71 -5.35 5.91
CA VAL A 35 5.57 -4.18 6.02
C VAL A 35 4.73 -2.97 5.64
N VAL A 36 4.45 -2.12 6.61
CA VAL A 36 3.60 -0.95 6.42
C VAL A 36 4.51 0.25 6.21
N LEU A 37 4.52 0.76 4.99
CA LEU A 37 5.40 1.84 4.58
C LEU A 37 4.61 3.12 4.43
N SER A 38 4.81 4.06 5.34
CA SER A 38 4.21 5.38 5.24
C SER A 38 5.20 6.36 4.65
N LEU A 39 4.81 7.00 3.57
CA LEU A 39 5.67 7.90 2.80
C LEU A 39 5.21 9.34 3.02
N ILE A 40 6.12 10.16 3.51
CA ILE A 40 5.88 11.60 3.68
C ILE A 40 6.59 12.33 2.56
N ARG A 41 5.84 13.05 1.75
CA ARG A 41 6.40 13.77 0.61
C ARG A 41 7.18 14.98 1.07
N LEU A 42 8.37 15.11 0.53
CA LEU A 42 9.17 16.31 0.71
C LEU A 42 8.88 17.28 -0.45
N PRO A 43 8.69 18.57 -0.17
CA PRO A 43 8.48 19.55 -1.23
C PRO A 43 9.74 19.71 -2.06
N GLN A 44 9.56 20.09 -3.34
CA GLN A 44 10.67 20.30 -4.26
C GLN A 44 11.57 21.48 -3.87
N ARG A 45 11.08 22.37 -3.02
CA ARG A 45 11.84 23.54 -2.56
C ARG A 45 12.64 23.18 -1.30
N PRO A 46 13.97 23.34 -1.31
CA PRO A 46 14.81 22.96 -0.18
C PRO A 46 14.61 23.80 1.09
N ASP A 47 13.93 24.94 0.99
CA ASP A 47 13.67 25.84 2.11
C ASP A 47 12.38 25.46 2.89
N ARG A 48 11.65 24.45 2.43
CA ARG A 48 10.41 24.03 3.08
C ARG A 48 10.50 22.58 3.53
N GLY A 49 10.12 22.35 4.78
CA GLY A 49 9.98 21.01 5.31
C GLY A 49 8.68 20.34 4.83
N PRO A 50 8.47 19.09 5.24
CA PRO A 50 7.22 18.39 4.93
C PRO A 50 6.03 19.10 5.59
N ARG A 51 4.85 18.90 5.01
CA ARG A 51 3.62 19.48 5.55
C ARG A 51 3.25 18.78 6.86
N TRP A 52 2.82 19.59 7.83
CA TRP A 52 2.40 19.06 9.12
C TRP A 52 1.27 18.03 8.98
N GLU A 53 0.32 18.31 8.10
CA GLU A 53 -0.82 17.42 7.84
C GLU A 53 -0.38 16.05 7.36
N ASP A 54 0.65 16.01 6.52
CA ASP A 54 1.19 14.75 6.00
C ASP A 54 1.89 13.94 7.10
N ILE A 55 2.61 14.61 7.98
CA ILE A 55 3.25 13.97 9.13
C ILE A 55 2.17 13.38 10.06
N GLN A 56 1.14 14.16 10.37
CA GLN A 56 0.06 13.72 11.24
C GLN A 56 -0.68 12.54 10.64
N GLN A 57 -0.99 12.61 9.35
CA GLN A 57 -1.69 11.53 8.66
C GLN A 57 -0.85 10.24 8.64
N SER A 58 0.46 10.38 8.46
CA SER A 58 1.38 9.24 8.51
C SER A 58 1.33 8.55 9.88
N ASN A 59 1.40 9.34 10.94
CA ASN A 59 1.33 8.80 12.30
C ASN A 59 0.00 8.11 12.55
N ASP A 60 -1.09 8.73 12.15
CA ASP A 60 -2.43 8.17 12.33
C ASP A 60 -2.59 6.85 11.56
N PHE A 61 -2.08 6.80 10.35
CA PHE A 61 -2.12 5.59 9.52
C PHE A 61 -1.35 4.44 10.20
N LEU A 62 -0.12 4.69 10.60
CA LEU A 62 0.72 3.66 11.21
C LEU A 62 0.11 3.14 12.51
N GLU A 63 -0.40 4.03 13.35
CA GLU A 63 -1.07 3.68 14.60
C GLU A 63 -2.31 2.82 14.34
N PHE A 64 -3.13 3.24 13.37
CA PHE A 64 -4.36 2.54 13.04
C PHE A 64 -4.09 1.13 12.53
N VAL A 65 -3.12 0.98 11.63
CA VAL A 65 -2.77 -0.33 11.08
C VAL A 65 -2.25 -1.25 12.18
N GLN A 66 -1.36 -0.74 13.02
CA GLN A 66 -0.81 -1.54 14.11
C GLN A 66 -1.89 -2.03 15.07
N HIS A 67 -2.84 -1.16 15.39
CA HIS A 67 -3.94 -1.49 16.28
C HIS A 67 -4.82 -2.58 15.69
N LYS A 68 -5.16 -2.45 14.42
CA LYS A 68 -5.96 -3.46 13.72
C LYS A 68 -5.21 -4.77 13.53
N ALA A 69 -3.92 -4.69 13.24
CA ALA A 69 -3.10 -5.89 13.05
C ALA A 69 -3.03 -6.74 14.32
N ALA A 70 -2.91 -6.09 15.46
CA ALA A 70 -2.88 -6.79 16.75
C ALA A 70 -4.15 -7.62 16.97
N ARG A 71 -5.30 -7.11 16.55
CA ARG A 71 -6.58 -7.82 16.65
C ARG A 71 -6.72 -8.93 15.60
N SER A 72 -6.04 -8.79 14.48
CA SER A 72 -6.13 -9.73 13.36
C SER A 72 -5.08 -10.83 13.41
N GLY A 73 -4.15 -10.78 14.36
CA GLY A 73 -3.07 -11.75 14.46
C GLY A 73 -2.03 -11.61 13.34
N VAL A 74 -1.87 -10.42 12.78
CA VAL A 74 -0.91 -10.16 11.72
C VAL A 74 0.30 -9.41 12.30
N LEU A 75 1.49 -9.91 11.99
CA LEU A 75 2.72 -9.22 12.37
C LEU A 75 2.94 -8.04 11.42
N VAL A 76 3.28 -6.90 11.98
CA VAL A 76 3.51 -5.67 11.22
C VAL A 76 4.90 -5.12 11.51
N GLU A 77 5.62 -4.77 10.45
CA GLU A 77 6.84 -3.98 10.52
C GLU A 77 6.51 -2.57 10.03
N ARG A 78 6.78 -1.56 10.85
CA ARG A 78 6.46 -0.17 10.52
C ARG A 78 7.68 0.53 9.94
N VAL A 79 7.50 1.18 8.80
CA VAL A 79 8.56 1.99 8.16
C VAL A 79 7.97 3.32 7.77
N GLU A 80 8.65 4.40 8.13
CA GLU A 80 8.29 5.76 7.72
C GLU A 80 9.45 6.36 6.96
N LEU A 81 9.18 6.89 5.77
CA LEU A 81 10.20 7.52 4.92
C LEU A 81 9.75 8.90 4.46
N TYR A 82 10.69 9.83 4.51
CA TYR A 82 10.54 11.14 3.87
C TYR A 82 11.17 11.06 2.48
N THR A 83 10.43 11.41 1.44
CA THR A 83 10.90 11.20 0.09
C THR A 83 10.35 12.24 -0.89
N HIS A 84 11.16 12.57 -1.90
CA HIS A 84 10.72 13.36 -3.05
C HIS A 84 10.05 12.48 -4.12
N HIS A 85 10.31 11.17 -4.10
CA HIS A 85 9.86 10.24 -5.13
C HIS A 85 9.23 9.01 -4.51
N PRO A 86 7.92 9.08 -4.14
CA PRO A 86 7.27 7.96 -3.46
C PRO A 86 7.35 6.63 -4.21
N VAL A 87 7.10 6.62 -5.51
CA VAL A 87 7.12 5.38 -6.29
C VAL A 87 8.50 4.75 -6.30
N GLY A 88 9.55 5.56 -6.47
CA GLY A 88 10.93 5.08 -6.40
C GLY A 88 11.27 4.48 -5.05
N SER A 89 10.81 5.12 -3.98
CA SER A 89 11.02 4.63 -2.61
C SER A 89 10.30 3.30 -2.37
N ILE A 90 9.09 3.15 -2.91
CA ILE A 90 8.34 1.89 -2.79
C ILE A 90 9.11 0.75 -3.46
N ARG A 91 9.61 0.97 -4.68
CA ARG A 91 10.41 -0.04 -5.38
C ARG A 91 11.66 -0.41 -4.61
N ALA A 92 12.40 0.60 -4.16
CA ALA A 92 13.66 0.39 -3.46
C ALA A 92 13.46 -0.38 -2.17
N LEU A 93 12.47 -0.01 -1.37
CA LEU A 93 12.22 -0.67 -0.10
C LEU A 93 11.71 -2.09 -0.29
N SER A 94 10.88 -2.32 -1.31
CA SER A 94 10.40 -3.66 -1.63
C SER A 94 11.57 -4.61 -1.91
N GLN A 95 12.58 -4.14 -2.62
CA GLN A 95 13.78 -4.94 -2.89
C GLN A 95 14.65 -5.09 -1.65
N GLU A 96 14.87 -4.00 -0.93
CA GLU A 96 15.74 -4.00 0.25
C GLU A 96 15.22 -4.93 1.34
N MET A 97 13.92 -4.96 1.55
CA MET A 97 13.29 -5.81 2.55
C MET A 97 12.88 -7.18 2.01
N GLU A 98 13.21 -7.46 0.77
CA GLU A 98 12.91 -8.74 0.12
C GLU A 98 11.42 -9.09 0.22
N CYS A 99 10.56 -8.11 -0.07
CA CYS A 99 9.13 -8.33 -0.04
C CYS A 99 8.69 -9.21 -1.21
N ALA A 100 7.80 -10.16 -0.92
CA ALA A 100 7.26 -11.06 -1.94
C ALA A 100 6.31 -10.34 -2.89
N GLY A 101 5.71 -9.24 -2.45
CA GLY A 101 4.84 -8.45 -3.29
C GLY A 101 4.45 -7.13 -2.64
N ILE A 102 3.91 -6.25 -3.46
CA ILE A 102 3.40 -4.94 -3.05
C ILE A 102 1.87 -4.99 -3.13
N VAL A 103 1.20 -4.61 -2.05
CA VAL A 103 -0.26 -4.58 -1.99
C VAL A 103 -0.74 -3.24 -2.51
N LEU A 104 -1.53 -3.27 -3.58
CA LEU A 104 -2.15 -2.08 -4.17
C LEU A 104 -3.66 -2.17 -4.01
N VAL A 105 -4.25 -1.18 -3.38
CA VAL A 105 -5.70 -1.14 -3.15
C VAL A 105 -6.31 -0.14 -4.11
N VAL A 106 -7.40 -0.54 -4.76
CA VAL A 106 -8.08 0.30 -5.73
C VAL A 106 -9.60 0.25 -5.52
N ARG A 107 -10.25 1.38 -5.80
CA ARG A 107 -11.71 1.49 -5.75
C ARG A 107 -12.19 2.20 -7.00
N ARG A 108 -12.91 1.49 -7.87
CA ARG A 108 -13.46 2.04 -9.12
C ARG A 108 -12.42 2.76 -9.98
N GLY A 109 -11.22 2.18 -10.10
CA GLY A 109 -10.15 2.78 -10.89
C GLY A 109 -9.37 3.87 -10.20
N THR A 110 -9.71 4.18 -8.95
CA THR A 110 -9.02 5.18 -8.14
C THR A 110 -8.10 4.48 -7.15
N GLY A 111 -6.90 4.99 -7.01
CA GLY A 111 -5.98 4.48 -5.99
C GLY A 111 -6.50 4.76 -4.60
N VAL A 112 -6.35 3.80 -3.69
CA VAL A 112 -6.69 3.93 -2.28
C VAL A 112 -5.40 3.74 -1.49
N LEU A 113 -5.15 4.59 -0.52
CA LEU A 113 -3.91 4.69 0.25
C LEU A 113 -2.75 5.30 -0.56
N LEU A 114 -2.79 5.19 -1.88
CA LEU A 114 -1.86 5.83 -2.82
C LEU A 114 -2.65 6.67 -3.82
N ALA A 115 -2.00 7.65 -4.41
CA ALA A 115 -2.61 8.41 -5.50
C ALA A 115 -2.79 7.51 -6.74
N THR A 116 -3.81 7.79 -7.55
CA THR A 116 -4.09 6.98 -8.74
C THR A 116 -2.89 6.92 -9.69
N HIS A 117 -2.18 8.04 -9.88
CA HIS A 117 -1.00 8.04 -10.75
C HIS A 117 0.13 7.17 -10.19
N GLU A 118 0.24 7.09 -8.87
CA GLU A 118 1.26 6.24 -8.22
C GLU A 118 0.93 4.76 -8.44
N VAL A 119 -0.34 4.40 -8.28
CA VAL A 119 -0.79 3.03 -8.55
C VAL A 119 -0.51 2.66 -10.01
N LYS A 120 -0.84 3.55 -10.95
CA LYS A 120 -0.60 3.29 -12.37
C LYS A 120 0.88 3.08 -12.69
N GLN A 121 1.76 3.89 -12.11
CA GLN A 121 3.20 3.73 -12.32
C GLN A 121 3.70 2.38 -11.81
N LEU A 122 3.20 1.93 -10.68
CA LEU A 122 3.57 0.63 -10.13
C LEU A 122 3.02 -0.52 -10.99
N LEU A 123 1.78 -0.38 -11.48
CA LEU A 123 1.17 -1.39 -12.36
C LEU A 123 1.90 -1.55 -13.69
N GLU A 124 2.52 -0.50 -14.19
CA GLU A 124 3.26 -0.53 -15.44
C GLU A 124 4.65 -1.17 -15.29
N ASP A 125 5.14 -1.34 -14.09
CA ASP A 125 6.46 -1.93 -13.84
C ASP A 125 6.35 -3.45 -13.80
N GLN A 126 6.75 -4.09 -14.89
CA GLN A 126 6.65 -5.54 -15.04
C GLN A 126 7.61 -6.34 -14.15
N ARG A 127 8.56 -5.66 -13.52
CA ARG A 127 9.53 -6.31 -12.63
C ARG A 127 8.99 -6.51 -11.22
N LEU A 128 7.87 -5.86 -10.89
CA LEU A 128 7.28 -5.91 -9.56
C LEU A 128 6.25 -7.03 -9.45
N SER A 129 6.23 -7.69 -8.31
CA SER A 129 5.14 -8.59 -7.93
C SER A 129 4.10 -7.78 -7.20
N LEU A 130 2.86 -7.81 -7.70
CA LEU A 130 1.79 -6.97 -7.19
C LEU A 130 0.60 -7.82 -6.74
N TYR A 131 0.03 -7.44 -5.60
CA TYR A 131 -1.24 -7.98 -5.11
C TYR A 131 -2.27 -6.86 -5.20
N ILE A 132 -3.18 -6.97 -6.16
CA ILE A 132 -4.19 -5.95 -6.38
C ILE A 132 -5.43 -6.30 -5.58
N VAL A 133 -5.84 -5.41 -4.68
CA VAL A 133 -7.00 -5.59 -3.82
C VAL A 133 -8.09 -4.61 -4.26
N PRO A 134 -9.13 -5.10 -4.95
CA PRO A 134 -10.23 -4.21 -5.33
C PRO A 134 -11.20 -4.01 -4.18
N LEU A 135 -11.58 -2.76 -3.94
CA LEU A 135 -12.66 -2.42 -3.04
C LEU A 135 -13.88 -2.12 -3.90
N LEU A 136 -14.88 -2.96 -3.80
CA LEU A 136 -16.13 -2.78 -4.53
C LEU A 136 -17.13 -2.07 -3.63
N ALA A 137 -17.78 -1.02 -4.15
CA ALA A 137 -18.91 -0.46 -3.47
C ALA A 137 -20.05 -1.48 -3.49
N GLU A 138 -20.83 -1.56 -2.41
CA GLU A 138 -21.90 -2.56 -2.24
C GLU A 138 -22.87 -2.63 -3.43
N ALA A 139 -23.03 -1.54 -4.16
CA ALA A 139 -23.99 -1.44 -5.27
C ALA A 139 -23.41 -1.78 -6.65
N SER A 140 -22.14 -2.14 -6.77
CA SER A 140 -21.52 -2.27 -8.09
C SER A 140 -20.49 -3.38 -8.18
N MET A 141 -20.89 -4.61 -7.82
CA MET A 141 -20.01 -5.77 -7.91
C MET A 141 -19.52 -6.06 -9.34
N PHE A 142 -20.08 -5.39 -10.33
CA PHE A 142 -19.80 -5.68 -11.75
C PHE A 142 -19.06 -4.58 -12.50
N SER A 143 -18.70 -3.47 -11.85
CA SER A 143 -18.09 -2.34 -12.53
C SER A 143 -16.59 -2.21 -12.24
N LEU A 144 -15.85 -3.27 -12.50
CA LEU A 144 -14.39 -3.18 -12.49
C LEU A 144 -13.93 -2.35 -13.68
N PRO A 145 -13.00 -1.41 -13.49
CA PRO A 145 -12.41 -0.70 -14.62
C PRO A 145 -11.77 -1.68 -15.60
N ARG A 146 -11.81 -1.36 -16.90
CA ARG A 146 -11.25 -2.23 -17.93
C ARG A 146 -9.77 -2.57 -17.69
N TRP A 147 -9.00 -1.58 -17.25
CA TRP A 147 -7.58 -1.80 -17.01
C TRP A 147 -7.34 -2.78 -15.86
N LEU A 148 -8.23 -2.78 -14.86
CA LEU A 148 -8.12 -3.69 -13.73
C LEU A 148 -8.55 -5.10 -14.12
N SER A 149 -9.60 -5.26 -14.94
CA SER A 149 -10.05 -6.57 -15.37
C SER A 149 -8.99 -7.30 -16.21
N HIS A 150 -8.18 -6.55 -16.95
CA HIS A 150 -7.07 -7.11 -17.72
C HIS A 150 -6.05 -7.81 -16.80
N TRP A 151 -5.77 -7.25 -15.64
CA TRP A 151 -4.82 -7.81 -14.67
C TRP A 151 -5.34 -9.08 -14.02
N PHE A 152 -6.66 -9.18 -13.80
CA PHE A 152 -7.24 -10.37 -13.19
C PHE A 152 -7.36 -11.55 -14.14
N ARG A 153 -7.50 -11.30 -15.45
CA ARG A 153 -7.65 -12.35 -16.44
C ARG A 153 -6.35 -13.06 -16.81
N GLY A 154 -5.24 -12.47 -16.51
CA GLY A 154 -3.92 -13.00 -16.84
C GLY A 154 -3.34 -13.95 -15.80
N ARG A 155 -4.14 -14.35 -14.81
CA ARG A 155 -3.63 -15.22 -13.73
C ARG A 155 -4.48 -16.45 -13.55
#